data_094cba397a0710916c37296be4bf81f6
#
_entry.id   094cba397a0710916c37296be4bf81f6
#
_cell.length_a   1.000
_cell.length_b   1.000
_cell.length_c   1.000
_cell.angle_alpha   90.00
_cell.angle_beta   90.00
_cell.angle_gamma   90.00
#
_symmetry.space_group_name_H-M   'P 1'
#
loop_
_entity.id
_entity.type
_entity.pdbx_description
1 polymer ?
#
loop_
_entity_poly.entity_id
_entity_poly.type
_entity_poly.pdbx_seq_one_letter_code
_entity_poly.pdbx_strand_id
1 'polypeptide(L)'
;MIIKILLTIAFFVVMLGVGLYSRKQASSVDGFVLGGRSVGPWLTAFAYGTSYFSAVVFVGYAGQFGWKYGLSATWIGIGNALIGSWLAWILLGRRTKLMTQHIESRTMPDFFGTRFSDQGLRVAASVIAFVFLIPYTAGVYKGISTLFEMGFGIPYEYCVIIMAILTAVYVILGGYKATAMNDFIQGIIMLFGIVAVIAAVLAAQGGLSEAINKLAILPADGSDVAGSGGFTDLFGPDPWNLLGVVILTSLGTWGLPQMVGKFYSITDESAIKRGTVISTIFALIVAGGCYFLGGFGRLYDPVIVGGKIAFDSIVPSMLVTLPDILIALVVLLVLSASMSTLASLVLTSSSTMTLDLIYRDKKSLPGEVEEGAIDDTVSEKIERRKVVVMRVLIVFFIVISLLIALNPPTFIAQLMGISWGALAGAFLAPFMLGLYWRGVTTASVWACFIWGVGLTVVNMLIGNPINPINCGAIAMVGGFPVVWIVSLLSPKMDSSTVDTIFKCYK
;
A
#
# COMPACT_ATOMS: atom_id res chain seq x y z
N MET A 1 -2.82 -31.86 -3.25
CA MET A 1 -1.99 -31.19 -4.26
C MET A 1 -2.76 -30.78 -5.52
N ILE A 2 -3.51 -31.65 -6.21
CA ILE A 2 -4.25 -31.35 -7.46
C ILE A 2 -5.22 -30.17 -7.26
N ILE A 3 -6.01 -30.17 -6.17
CA ILE A 3 -7.00 -29.10 -5.88
C ILE A 3 -6.32 -27.73 -5.74
N LYS A 4 -5.16 -27.66 -5.04
CA LYS A 4 -4.40 -26.40 -4.89
C LYS A 4 -4.01 -25.82 -6.26
N ILE A 5 -3.49 -26.69 -7.17
CA ILE A 5 -3.06 -26.29 -8.51
C ILE A 5 -4.25 -25.86 -9.36
N LEU A 6 -5.35 -26.61 -9.37
CA LEU A 6 -6.55 -26.28 -10.16
C LEU A 6 -7.16 -24.95 -9.73
N LEU A 7 -7.29 -24.69 -8.42
CA LEU A 7 -7.81 -23.44 -7.90
C LEU A 7 -6.90 -22.25 -8.25
N THR A 8 -5.59 -22.42 -8.16
CA THR A 8 -4.62 -21.40 -8.55
C THR A 8 -4.68 -21.09 -10.05
N ILE A 9 -4.78 -22.10 -10.91
CA ILE A 9 -4.96 -21.91 -12.35
C ILE A 9 -6.28 -21.19 -12.64
N ALA A 10 -7.39 -21.63 -12.05
CA ALA A 10 -8.68 -20.98 -12.21
C ALA A 10 -8.64 -19.51 -11.81
N PHE A 11 -7.98 -19.18 -10.69
CA PHE A 11 -7.76 -17.81 -10.26
C PHE A 11 -7.06 -16.97 -11.33
N PHE A 12 -5.93 -17.45 -11.87
CA PHE A 12 -5.20 -16.71 -12.90
C PHE A 12 -5.96 -16.58 -14.21
N VAL A 13 -6.72 -17.60 -14.62
CA VAL A 13 -7.57 -17.54 -15.81
C VAL A 13 -8.62 -16.42 -15.66
N VAL A 14 -9.26 -16.30 -14.49
CA VAL A 14 -10.21 -15.21 -14.21
C VAL A 14 -9.51 -13.86 -14.25
N MET A 15 -8.35 -13.70 -13.60
CA MET A 15 -7.61 -12.41 -13.56
C MET A 15 -7.19 -11.97 -14.98
N LEU A 16 -6.66 -12.88 -15.78
CA LEU A 16 -6.28 -12.60 -17.17
C LEU A 16 -7.50 -12.30 -18.04
N GLY A 17 -8.62 -13.02 -17.84
CA GLY A 17 -9.88 -12.80 -18.54
C GLY A 17 -10.41 -11.37 -18.31
N VAL A 18 -10.38 -10.89 -17.06
CA VAL A 18 -10.73 -9.49 -16.73
C VAL A 18 -9.76 -8.49 -17.38
N GLY A 19 -8.46 -8.81 -17.40
CA GLY A 19 -7.46 -7.99 -18.08
C GLY A 19 -7.75 -7.83 -19.58
N LEU A 20 -8.06 -8.93 -20.26
CA LEU A 20 -8.42 -8.95 -21.67
C LEU A 20 -9.73 -8.20 -21.95
N TYR A 21 -10.75 -8.38 -21.11
CA TYR A 21 -12.03 -7.68 -21.21
C TYR A 21 -11.87 -6.16 -21.12
N SER A 22 -11.03 -5.71 -20.20
CA SER A 22 -10.81 -4.26 -19.95
C SER A 22 -9.83 -3.60 -20.93
N ARG A 23 -9.18 -4.36 -21.81
CA ARG A 23 -8.08 -3.89 -22.69
C ARG A 23 -8.44 -2.68 -23.54
N LYS A 24 -9.69 -2.59 -24.04
CA LYS A 24 -10.12 -1.46 -24.89
C LYS A 24 -10.11 -0.13 -24.14
N GLN A 25 -10.36 -0.13 -22.84
CA GLN A 25 -10.42 1.09 -22.03
C GLN A 25 -9.03 1.56 -21.57
N ALA A 26 -8.02 0.70 -21.67
CA ALA A 26 -6.63 0.98 -21.36
C ALA A 26 -5.82 1.56 -22.57
N SER A 27 -6.51 2.16 -23.56
CA SER A 27 -5.89 2.73 -24.75
C SER A 27 -5.49 4.19 -24.60
N SER A 28 -6.14 4.95 -23.71
CA SER A 28 -5.81 6.34 -23.38
C SER A 28 -5.10 6.42 -22.01
N VAL A 29 -4.39 7.52 -21.76
CA VAL A 29 -3.70 7.75 -20.48
C VAL A 29 -4.70 7.78 -19.33
N ASP A 30 -5.80 8.52 -19.43
CA ASP A 30 -6.82 8.59 -18.39
C ASP A 30 -7.51 7.24 -18.16
N GLY A 31 -7.76 6.48 -19.22
CA GLY A 31 -8.28 5.11 -19.12
C GLY A 31 -7.29 4.17 -18.45
N PHE A 32 -6.01 4.27 -18.80
CA PHE A 32 -4.96 3.41 -18.27
C PHE A 32 -4.63 3.70 -16.81
N VAL A 33 -4.54 4.99 -16.41
CA VAL A 33 -4.08 5.42 -15.07
C VAL A 33 -5.24 5.59 -14.08
N LEU A 34 -6.40 6.11 -14.52
CA LEU A 34 -7.52 6.51 -13.66
C LEU A 34 -8.83 5.76 -13.97
N GLY A 35 -8.83 4.86 -14.95
CA GLY A 35 -10.08 4.20 -15.38
C GLY A 35 -11.12 5.18 -15.91
N GLY A 36 -10.70 6.31 -16.47
CA GLY A 36 -11.57 7.38 -16.97
C GLY A 36 -12.34 8.13 -15.89
N ARG A 37 -11.88 8.11 -14.62
CA ARG A 37 -12.57 8.72 -13.45
C ARG A 37 -14.03 8.28 -13.29
N SER A 38 -14.35 7.05 -13.71
CA SER A 38 -15.71 6.49 -13.77
C SER A 38 -15.90 5.25 -12.92
N VAL A 39 -15.04 5.05 -11.90
CA VAL A 39 -15.06 3.86 -11.05
C VAL A 39 -16.06 4.04 -9.91
N GLY A 40 -17.02 3.14 -9.83
CA GLY A 40 -18.09 3.17 -8.83
C GLY A 40 -17.62 2.85 -7.41
N PRO A 41 -18.51 3.07 -6.40
CA PRO A 41 -18.14 3.01 -4.98
C PRO A 41 -17.61 1.64 -4.53
N TRP A 42 -18.20 0.56 -5.01
CA TRP A 42 -17.78 -0.81 -4.66
C TRP A 42 -16.37 -1.12 -5.18
N LEU A 43 -16.12 -0.86 -6.46
CA LEU A 43 -14.82 -1.12 -7.06
C LEU A 43 -13.73 -0.25 -6.42
N THR A 44 -14.00 1.03 -6.16
CA THR A 44 -13.02 1.92 -5.52
C THR A 44 -12.73 1.54 -4.07
N ALA A 45 -13.77 1.18 -3.30
CA ALA A 45 -13.60 0.78 -1.90
C ALA A 45 -12.81 -0.53 -1.78
N PHE A 46 -13.13 -1.51 -2.62
CA PHE A 46 -12.36 -2.76 -2.65
C PHE A 46 -10.95 -2.53 -3.18
N ALA A 47 -10.77 -1.72 -4.23
CA ALA A 47 -9.43 -1.38 -4.73
C ALA A 47 -8.59 -0.65 -3.67
N TYR A 48 -9.19 0.21 -2.85
CA TYR A 48 -8.50 0.83 -1.70
C TYR A 48 -8.13 -0.22 -0.65
N GLY A 49 -9.10 -1.02 -0.21
CA GLY A 49 -8.88 -2.04 0.83
C GLY A 49 -7.86 -3.10 0.41
N THR A 50 -8.01 -3.70 -0.77
CA THR A 50 -7.12 -4.77 -1.24
C THR A 50 -5.70 -4.28 -1.54
N SER A 51 -5.55 -3.05 -2.01
CA SER A 51 -4.22 -2.45 -2.24
C SER A 51 -3.48 -2.11 -0.94
N TYR A 52 -4.21 -1.97 0.17
CA TYR A 52 -3.66 -1.74 1.49
C TYR A 52 -3.11 -3.03 2.12
N PHE A 53 -3.84 -4.14 1.99
CA PHE A 53 -3.55 -5.40 2.68
C PHE A 53 -3.02 -6.44 1.69
N SER A 54 -1.71 -6.68 1.74
CA SER A 54 -1.00 -7.63 0.89
C SER A 54 -0.36 -8.76 1.70
N ALA A 55 0.43 -9.60 1.05
CA ALA A 55 1.31 -10.55 1.74
C ALA A 55 2.22 -9.89 2.78
N VAL A 56 2.53 -8.60 2.61
CA VAL A 56 3.29 -7.83 3.62
C VAL A 56 2.55 -7.83 4.96
N VAL A 57 1.24 -7.57 4.95
CA VAL A 57 0.44 -7.58 6.18
C VAL A 57 0.23 -9.00 6.68
N PHE A 58 -0.19 -9.92 5.80
CA PHE A 58 -0.56 -11.27 6.18
C PHE A 58 0.63 -12.13 6.63
N VAL A 59 1.75 -12.07 5.90
CA VAL A 59 2.95 -12.88 6.19
C VAL A 59 3.92 -12.09 7.08
N GLY A 60 4.34 -10.90 6.65
CA GLY A 60 5.38 -10.13 7.32
C GLY A 60 4.91 -9.50 8.63
N TYR A 61 3.91 -8.63 8.55
CA TYR A 61 3.48 -7.86 9.73
C TYR A 61 2.74 -8.70 10.75
N ALA A 62 1.77 -9.51 10.32
CA ALA A 62 1.02 -10.39 11.22
C ALA A 62 1.95 -11.37 11.95
N GLY A 63 2.93 -11.96 11.23
CA GLY A 63 3.93 -12.85 11.83
C GLY A 63 4.81 -12.11 12.85
N GLN A 64 5.50 -11.06 12.42
CA GLN A 64 6.45 -10.35 13.27
C GLN A 64 5.79 -9.66 14.46
N PHE A 65 4.68 -8.96 14.24
CA PHE A 65 4.03 -8.19 15.32
C PHE A 65 3.17 -9.07 16.20
N GLY A 66 2.52 -10.10 15.63
CA GLY A 66 1.85 -11.10 16.43
C GLY A 66 2.79 -11.82 17.38
N TRP A 67 3.97 -12.20 16.90
CA TRP A 67 5.02 -12.80 17.75
C TRP A 67 5.46 -11.86 18.88
N LYS A 68 5.66 -10.55 18.56
CA LYS A 68 6.16 -9.57 19.53
C LYS A 68 5.11 -9.14 20.55
N TYR A 69 3.87 -8.94 20.12
CA TYR A 69 2.85 -8.28 20.92
C TYR A 69 1.67 -9.20 21.31
N GLY A 70 1.61 -10.42 20.78
CA GLY A 70 0.49 -11.31 21.03
C GLY A 70 -0.82 -10.74 20.50
N LEU A 71 -1.91 -10.89 21.28
CA LEU A 71 -3.25 -10.42 20.89
C LEU A 71 -3.36 -8.89 20.76
N SER A 72 -2.51 -8.13 21.45
CA SER A 72 -2.49 -6.67 21.33
C SER A 72 -2.07 -6.18 19.93
N ALA A 73 -1.44 -7.04 19.11
CA ALA A 73 -1.20 -6.76 17.68
C ALA A 73 -2.50 -6.42 16.92
N THR A 74 -3.66 -6.87 17.40
CA THR A 74 -4.99 -6.54 16.83
C THR A 74 -5.25 -5.03 16.78
N TRP A 75 -4.66 -4.24 17.69
CA TRP A 75 -4.73 -2.77 17.65
C TRP A 75 -4.18 -2.17 16.37
N ILE A 76 -3.21 -2.84 15.72
CA ILE A 76 -2.70 -2.40 14.41
C ILE A 76 -3.82 -2.48 13.37
N GLY A 77 -4.56 -3.59 13.34
CA GLY A 77 -5.69 -3.76 12.43
C GLY A 77 -6.85 -2.80 12.72
N ILE A 78 -7.16 -2.55 13.98
CA ILE A 78 -8.15 -1.55 14.39
C ILE A 78 -7.72 -0.14 13.97
N GLY A 79 -6.46 0.23 14.18
CA GLY A 79 -5.89 1.50 13.71
C GLY A 79 -5.97 1.64 12.18
N ASN A 80 -5.66 0.56 11.46
CA ASN A 80 -5.76 0.52 10.01
C ASN A 80 -7.21 0.73 9.52
N ALA A 81 -8.20 0.17 10.22
CA ALA A 81 -9.61 0.37 9.89
C ALA A 81 -10.10 1.79 10.21
N LEU A 82 -9.80 2.28 11.42
CA LEU A 82 -10.31 3.57 11.90
C LEU A 82 -9.51 4.76 11.36
N ILE A 83 -8.18 4.70 11.41
CA ILE A 83 -7.32 5.81 10.97
C ILE A 83 -6.98 5.62 9.49
N GLY A 84 -6.47 4.45 9.12
CA GLY A 84 -5.97 4.18 7.77
C GLY A 84 -7.06 4.12 6.69
N SER A 85 -8.31 3.75 7.07
CA SER A 85 -9.44 3.71 6.15
C SER A 85 -10.49 4.75 6.48
N TRP A 86 -11.28 4.61 7.52
CA TRP A 86 -12.41 5.49 7.80
C TRP A 86 -12.05 6.97 7.82
N LEU A 87 -11.05 7.37 8.60
CA LEU A 87 -10.63 8.76 8.71
C LEU A 87 -9.96 9.26 7.42
N ALA A 88 -9.19 8.40 6.72
CA ALA A 88 -8.62 8.73 5.41
C ALA A 88 -9.70 9.09 4.38
N TRP A 89 -10.77 8.30 4.28
CA TRP A 89 -11.88 8.57 3.37
C TRP A 89 -12.61 9.86 3.70
N ILE A 90 -12.85 10.14 5.00
CA ILE A 90 -13.53 11.37 5.44
C ILE A 90 -12.67 12.60 5.15
N LEU A 91 -11.40 12.56 5.52
CA LEU A 91 -10.52 13.72 5.40
C LEU A 91 -10.01 13.91 3.97
N LEU A 92 -9.55 12.85 3.31
CA LEU A 92 -8.92 12.97 2.00
C LEU A 92 -9.89 12.80 0.84
N GLY A 93 -10.86 11.89 0.92
CA GLY A 93 -11.67 11.44 -0.21
C GLY A 93 -12.28 12.57 -1.01
N ARG A 94 -13.14 13.40 -0.41
CA ARG A 94 -13.83 14.50 -1.09
C ARG A 94 -12.88 15.58 -1.58
N ARG A 95 -11.96 16.02 -0.73
CA ARG A 95 -11.04 17.12 -1.06
C ARG A 95 -10.04 16.73 -2.14
N THR A 96 -9.51 15.53 -2.07
CA THR A 96 -8.63 15.00 -3.11
C THR A 96 -9.36 14.95 -4.45
N LYS A 97 -10.57 14.36 -4.50
CA LYS A 97 -11.34 14.27 -5.74
C LYS A 97 -11.57 15.64 -6.36
N LEU A 98 -12.11 16.59 -5.60
CA LEU A 98 -12.48 17.91 -6.12
C LEU A 98 -11.26 18.69 -6.61
N MET A 99 -10.19 18.77 -5.81
CA MET A 99 -9.00 19.53 -6.18
C MET A 99 -8.29 18.88 -7.38
N THR A 100 -8.10 17.56 -7.39
CA THR A 100 -7.40 16.88 -8.51
C THR A 100 -8.18 16.89 -9.81
N GLN A 101 -9.51 16.96 -9.77
CA GLN A 101 -10.32 17.20 -10.96
C GLN A 101 -10.18 18.64 -11.45
N HIS A 102 -10.21 19.62 -10.53
CA HIS A 102 -10.12 21.03 -10.87
C HIS A 102 -8.78 21.43 -11.48
N ILE A 103 -7.66 20.91 -10.92
CA ILE A 103 -6.32 21.18 -11.44
C ILE A 103 -5.87 20.10 -12.46
N GLU A 104 -6.78 19.23 -12.91
CA GLU A 104 -6.55 18.13 -13.86
C GLU A 104 -5.37 17.21 -13.52
N SER A 105 -5.06 17.05 -12.23
CA SER A 105 -3.96 16.23 -11.79
C SER A 105 -4.26 14.73 -11.97
N ARG A 106 -3.30 14.00 -12.55
CA ARG A 106 -3.40 12.55 -12.81
C ARG A 106 -2.62 11.70 -11.83
N THR A 107 -1.62 12.27 -11.20
CA THR A 107 -0.71 11.60 -10.25
C THR A 107 -0.48 12.47 -9.02
N MET A 108 0.06 11.88 -7.95
CA MET A 108 0.42 12.65 -6.77
C MET A 108 1.58 13.63 -6.99
N PRO A 109 2.65 13.29 -7.74
CA PRO A 109 3.66 14.25 -8.16
C PRO A 109 3.09 15.42 -8.99
N ASP A 110 2.18 15.14 -9.92
CA ASP A 110 1.48 16.16 -10.70
C ASP A 110 0.68 17.12 -9.80
N PHE A 111 0.03 16.59 -8.76
CA PHE A 111 -0.62 17.43 -7.73
C PHE A 111 0.38 18.38 -7.07
N PHE A 112 1.55 17.90 -6.64
CA PHE A 112 2.55 18.78 -6.03
C PHE A 112 3.05 19.84 -7.00
N GLY A 113 3.35 19.48 -8.24
CA GLY A 113 3.80 20.41 -9.27
C GLY A 113 2.78 21.51 -9.56
N THR A 114 1.52 21.16 -9.72
CA THR A 114 0.44 22.09 -10.08
C THR A 114 -0.03 22.91 -8.87
N ARG A 115 -0.28 22.24 -7.71
CA ARG A 115 -0.77 22.92 -6.49
C ARG A 115 0.21 23.97 -5.96
N PHE A 116 1.52 23.72 -6.10
CA PHE A 116 2.57 24.60 -5.57
C PHE A 116 3.32 25.36 -6.66
N SER A 117 2.86 25.27 -7.92
CA SER A 117 3.44 25.95 -9.09
C SER A 117 4.95 25.73 -9.24
N ASP A 118 5.42 24.52 -8.92
CA ASP A 118 6.85 24.17 -8.96
C ASP A 118 7.08 22.82 -9.66
N GLN A 119 7.64 22.87 -10.86
CA GLN A 119 7.98 21.67 -11.61
C GLN A 119 9.11 20.85 -10.96
N GLY A 120 9.95 21.47 -10.14
CA GLY A 120 10.99 20.77 -9.36
C GLY A 120 10.36 19.81 -8.34
N LEU A 121 9.29 20.24 -7.66
CA LEU A 121 8.54 19.38 -6.74
C LEU A 121 7.92 18.17 -7.47
N ARG A 122 7.38 18.39 -8.68
CA ARG A 122 6.83 17.30 -9.49
C ARG A 122 7.88 16.25 -9.81
N VAL A 123 9.08 16.69 -10.25
CA VAL A 123 10.20 15.80 -10.54
C VAL A 123 10.69 15.08 -9.30
N ALA A 124 10.93 15.82 -8.20
CA ALA A 124 11.40 15.23 -6.95
C ALA A 124 10.42 14.19 -6.41
N ALA A 125 9.13 14.51 -6.38
CA ALA A 125 8.08 13.56 -5.96
C ALA A 125 8.03 12.32 -6.85
N SER A 126 8.22 12.47 -8.19
CA SER A 126 8.29 11.33 -9.11
C SER A 126 9.46 10.40 -8.80
N VAL A 127 10.64 10.96 -8.56
CA VAL A 127 11.84 10.19 -8.23
C VAL A 127 11.68 9.50 -6.88
N ILE A 128 11.20 10.21 -5.86
CA ILE A 128 10.92 9.65 -4.53
C ILE A 128 9.92 8.50 -4.64
N ALA A 129 8.81 8.69 -5.35
CA ALA A 129 7.80 7.65 -5.55
C ALA A 129 8.40 6.42 -6.23
N PHE A 130 9.10 6.61 -7.36
CA PHE A 130 9.70 5.50 -8.10
C PHE A 130 10.69 4.70 -7.24
N VAL A 131 11.64 5.38 -6.60
CA VAL A 131 12.71 4.73 -5.83
C VAL A 131 12.15 3.96 -4.63
N PHE A 132 11.28 4.58 -3.85
CA PHE A 132 10.80 3.97 -2.61
C PHE A 132 9.61 3.02 -2.77
N LEU A 133 8.95 2.97 -3.93
CA LEU A 133 8.00 1.90 -4.26
C LEU A 133 8.71 0.57 -4.60
N ILE A 134 9.99 0.58 -5.00
CA ILE A 134 10.77 -0.63 -5.31
C ILE A 134 10.90 -1.56 -4.09
N PRO A 135 11.41 -1.12 -2.90
CA PRO A 135 11.50 -2.00 -1.74
C PRO A 135 10.13 -2.47 -1.24
N TYR A 136 9.08 -1.69 -1.41
CA TYR A 136 7.71 -2.15 -1.13
C TYR A 136 7.34 -3.33 -2.03
N THR A 137 7.51 -3.19 -3.33
CA THR A 137 7.20 -4.24 -4.30
C THR A 137 8.03 -5.51 -4.05
N ALA A 138 9.31 -5.36 -3.74
CA ALA A 138 10.18 -6.47 -3.35
C ALA A 138 9.68 -7.20 -2.09
N GLY A 139 9.20 -6.45 -1.09
CA GLY A 139 8.60 -7.01 0.12
C GLY A 139 7.33 -7.82 -0.16
N VAL A 140 6.48 -7.37 -1.10
CA VAL A 140 5.29 -8.11 -1.51
C VAL A 140 5.67 -9.41 -2.23
N TYR A 141 6.63 -9.37 -3.16
CA TYR A 141 7.15 -10.59 -3.80
C TYR A 141 7.73 -11.57 -2.78
N LYS A 142 8.51 -11.08 -1.82
CA LYS A 142 9.06 -11.90 -0.75
C LYS A 142 7.97 -12.62 0.03
N GLY A 143 6.94 -11.90 0.48
CA GLY A 143 5.87 -12.49 1.30
C GLY A 143 5.10 -13.58 0.57
N ILE A 144 4.74 -13.36 -0.70
CA ILE A 144 4.01 -14.36 -1.48
C ILE A 144 4.88 -15.57 -1.79
N SER A 145 6.15 -15.37 -2.14
CA SER A 145 7.04 -16.47 -2.51
C SER A 145 7.39 -17.34 -1.32
N THR A 146 7.60 -16.78 -0.13
CA THR A 146 7.80 -17.54 1.12
C THR A 146 6.59 -18.46 1.40
N LEU A 147 5.38 -17.96 1.21
CA LEU A 147 4.19 -18.80 1.40
C LEU A 147 4.09 -19.92 0.37
N PHE A 148 4.41 -19.64 -0.92
CA PHE A 148 4.37 -20.64 -1.98
C PHE A 148 5.43 -21.72 -1.79
N GLU A 149 6.64 -21.36 -1.38
CA GLU A 149 7.70 -22.30 -1.05
C GLU A 149 7.24 -23.25 0.04
N MET A 150 6.69 -22.73 1.14
CA MET A 150 6.22 -23.56 2.25
C MET A 150 4.95 -24.36 1.90
N GLY A 151 4.02 -23.79 1.13
CA GLY A 151 2.73 -24.43 0.80
C GLY A 151 2.77 -25.46 -0.32
N PHE A 152 3.69 -25.31 -1.28
CA PHE A 152 3.81 -26.17 -2.47
C PHE A 152 5.14 -26.89 -2.61
N GLY A 153 6.16 -26.53 -1.81
CA GLY A 153 7.52 -27.06 -1.96
C GLY A 153 8.23 -26.59 -3.25
N ILE A 154 7.76 -25.47 -3.84
CA ILE A 154 8.40 -24.90 -5.03
C ILE A 154 9.52 -23.97 -4.54
N PRO A 155 10.75 -24.05 -5.08
CA PRO A 155 11.84 -23.16 -4.68
C PRO A 155 11.47 -21.68 -4.81
N TYR A 156 11.87 -20.89 -3.83
CA TYR A 156 11.54 -19.47 -3.67
C TYR A 156 11.76 -18.66 -4.95
N GLU A 157 12.89 -18.86 -5.62
CA GLU A 157 13.28 -18.09 -6.81
C GLU A 157 12.29 -18.27 -7.97
N TYR A 158 11.80 -19.50 -8.18
CA TYR A 158 10.79 -19.76 -9.22
C TYR A 158 9.46 -19.11 -8.88
N CYS A 159 9.06 -19.11 -7.61
CA CYS A 159 7.85 -18.44 -7.18
C CYS A 159 7.91 -16.93 -7.46
N VAL A 160 9.01 -16.27 -7.09
CA VAL A 160 9.22 -14.83 -7.33
C VAL A 160 9.12 -14.51 -8.83
N ILE A 161 9.80 -15.28 -9.68
CA ILE A 161 9.82 -15.07 -11.14
C ILE A 161 8.43 -15.26 -11.76
N ILE A 162 7.74 -16.35 -11.42
CA ILE A 162 6.38 -16.62 -11.92
C ILE A 162 5.43 -15.49 -11.55
N MET A 163 5.45 -15.04 -10.29
CA MET A 163 4.60 -13.97 -9.82
C MET A 163 4.91 -12.62 -10.50
N ALA A 164 6.18 -12.35 -10.77
CA ALA A 164 6.58 -11.15 -11.49
C ALA A 164 6.04 -11.15 -12.94
N ILE A 165 6.16 -12.27 -13.65
CA ILE A 165 5.62 -12.42 -15.01
C ILE A 165 4.10 -12.27 -15.02
N LEU A 166 3.39 -12.93 -14.13
CA LEU A 166 1.94 -12.86 -14.05
C LEU A 166 1.45 -11.43 -13.76
N THR A 167 2.12 -10.74 -12.83
CA THR A 167 1.81 -9.32 -12.53
C THR A 167 2.01 -8.45 -13.76
N ALA A 168 3.15 -8.59 -14.46
CA ALA A 168 3.43 -7.84 -15.67
C ALA A 168 2.33 -8.02 -16.73
N VAL A 169 1.97 -9.26 -17.02
CA VAL A 169 1.02 -9.58 -18.08
C VAL A 169 -0.33 -8.93 -17.82
N TYR A 170 -0.91 -9.11 -16.61
CA TYR A 170 -2.26 -8.63 -16.39
C TYR A 170 -2.36 -7.10 -16.25
N VAL A 171 -1.34 -6.44 -15.68
CA VAL A 171 -1.31 -4.97 -15.56
C VAL A 171 -1.11 -4.31 -16.92
N ILE A 172 -0.20 -4.84 -17.75
CA ILE A 172 0.06 -4.32 -19.10
C ILE A 172 -1.20 -4.41 -19.97
N LEU A 173 -1.99 -5.48 -19.86
CA LEU A 173 -3.18 -5.68 -20.65
C LEU A 173 -4.32 -4.76 -20.26
N GLY A 174 -4.58 -4.57 -18.97
CA GLY A 174 -5.86 -4.07 -18.50
C GLY A 174 -5.86 -2.66 -17.89
N GLY A 175 -4.74 -2.10 -17.48
CA GLY A 175 -4.65 -0.81 -16.80
C GLY A 175 -5.50 -0.75 -15.51
N TYR A 176 -5.86 0.47 -15.07
CA TYR A 176 -6.55 0.70 -13.79
C TYR A 176 -7.92 0.01 -13.68
N LYS A 177 -8.73 -0.02 -14.75
CA LYS A 177 -10.08 -0.60 -14.66
C LYS A 177 -10.04 -2.11 -14.47
N ALA A 178 -9.12 -2.81 -15.16
CA ALA A 178 -8.92 -4.24 -14.92
C ALA A 178 -8.43 -4.49 -13.49
N THR A 179 -7.49 -3.66 -13.01
CA THR A 179 -7.01 -3.73 -11.64
C THR A 179 -8.17 -3.60 -10.65
N ALA A 180 -9.02 -2.57 -10.78
CA ALA A 180 -10.14 -2.34 -9.86
C ALA A 180 -11.20 -3.47 -9.91
N MET A 181 -11.47 -4.07 -11.07
CA MET A 181 -12.37 -5.24 -11.20
C MET A 181 -11.75 -6.48 -10.54
N ASN A 182 -10.47 -6.72 -10.77
CA ASN A 182 -9.73 -7.80 -10.11
C ASN A 182 -9.70 -7.59 -8.60
N ASP A 183 -9.43 -6.36 -8.14
CA ASP A 183 -9.43 -5.99 -6.72
C ASP A 183 -10.76 -6.31 -6.04
N PHE A 184 -11.89 -6.14 -6.73
CA PHE A 184 -13.21 -6.50 -6.21
C PHE A 184 -13.35 -8.02 -6.01
N ILE A 185 -13.00 -8.83 -7.01
CA ILE A 185 -13.04 -10.30 -6.92
C ILE A 185 -12.09 -10.79 -5.83
N GLN A 186 -10.87 -10.27 -5.83
CA GLN A 186 -9.83 -10.60 -4.87
C GLN A 186 -10.24 -10.22 -3.44
N GLY A 187 -10.88 -9.07 -3.27
CA GLY A 187 -11.37 -8.63 -1.97
C GLY A 187 -12.45 -9.54 -1.39
N ILE A 188 -13.33 -10.10 -2.21
CA ILE A 188 -14.29 -11.12 -1.77
C ILE A 188 -13.55 -12.36 -1.26
N ILE A 189 -12.56 -12.84 -2.00
CA ILE A 189 -11.73 -13.99 -1.58
C ILE A 189 -11.02 -13.68 -0.24
N MET A 190 -10.51 -12.44 -0.07
CA MET A 190 -9.84 -12.03 1.16
C MET A 190 -10.79 -12.03 2.36
N LEU A 191 -12.02 -11.50 2.21
CA LEU A 191 -13.02 -11.44 3.29
C LEU A 191 -13.38 -12.84 3.82
N PHE A 192 -13.71 -13.76 2.92
CA PHE A 192 -14.07 -15.13 3.32
C PHE A 192 -12.84 -15.94 3.75
N GLY A 193 -11.73 -15.76 3.05
CA GLY A 193 -10.49 -16.49 3.30
C GLY A 193 -9.93 -16.23 4.70
N ILE A 194 -9.85 -14.97 5.14
CA ILE A 194 -9.29 -14.65 6.47
C ILE A 194 -10.14 -15.23 7.61
N VAL A 195 -11.48 -15.17 7.49
CA VAL A 195 -12.38 -15.73 8.50
C VAL A 195 -12.24 -17.24 8.59
N ALA A 196 -12.18 -17.93 7.42
CA ALA A 196 -12.00 -19.39 7.39
C ALA A 196 -10.64 -19.82 7.96
N VAL A 197 -9.59 -19.07 7.65
CA VAL A 197 -8.23 -19.35 8.18
C VAL A 197 -8.17 -19.17 9.69
N ILE A 198 -8.72 -18.09 10.22
CA ILE A 198 -8.79 -17.87 11.68
C ILE A 198 -9.53 -19.01 12.35
N ALA A 199 -10.71 -19.38 11.83
CA ALA A 199 -11.50 -20.46 12.37
C ALA A 199 -10.72 -21.80 12.40
N ALA A 200 -9.99 -22.09 11.31
CA ALA A 200 -9.20 -23.31 11.17
C ALA A 200 -8.00 -23.37 12.14
N VAL A 201 -7.25 -22.26 12.24
CA VAL A 201 -6.09 -22.16 13.13
C VAL A 201 -6.53 -22.25 14.60
N LEU A 202 -7.61 -21.59 14.98
CA LEU A 202 -8.14 -21.68 16.33
C LEU A 202 -8.69 -23.07 16.64
N ALA A 203 -9.38 -23.72 15.71
CA ALA A 203 -9.85 -25.09 15.87
C ALA A 203 -8.69 -26.06 16.11
N ALA A 204 -7.56 -25.90 15.42
CA ALA A 204 -6.35 -26.71 15.62
C ALA A 204 -5.74 -26.53 17.03
N GLN A 205 -6.00 -25.39 17.69
CA GLN A 205 -5.56 -25.10 19.06
C GLN A 205 -6.57 -25.51 20.15
N GLY A 206 -7.70 -26.09 19.79
CA GLY A 206 -8.78 -26.47 20.72
C GLY A 206 -9.86 -25.41 20.88
N GLY A 207 -9.92 -24.42 20.00
CA GLY A 207 -10.85 -23.29 20.01
C GLY A 207 -10.24 -22.01 20.58
N LEU A 208 -10.99 -20.92 20.46
CA LEU A 208 -10.53 -19.57 20.85
C LEU A 208 -10.13 -19.49 22.33
N SER A 209 -10.97 -20.02 23.22
CA SER A 209 -10.71 -19.97 24.67
C SER A 209 -9.44 -20.73 25.07
N GLU A 210 -9.25 -21.91 24.49
CA GLU A 210 -8.06 -22.72 24.75
C GLU A 210 -6.80 -22.08 24.19
N ALA A 211 -6.86 -21.51 22.97
CA ALA A 211 -5.76 -20.78 22.38
C ALA A 211 -5.33 -19.56 23.23
N ILE A 212 -6.30 -18.80 23.75
CA ILE A 212 -6.03 -17.67 24.67
C ILE A 212 -5.40 -18.17 25.98
N ASN A 213 -5.91 -19.25 26.57
CA ASN A 213 -5.35 -19.81 27.78
C ASN A 213 -3.90 -20.27 27.58
N LYS A 214 -3.62 -20.97 26.48
CA LYS A 214 -2.24 -21.37 26.11
C LYS A 214 -1.31 -20.15 25.95
N LEU A 215 -1.80 -19.08 25.32
CA LEU A 215 -1.01 -17.87 25.12
C LEU A 215 -0.75 -17.13 26.45
N ALA A 216 -1.71 -17.12 27.37
CA ALA A 216 -1.63 -16.45 28.67
C ALA A 216 -0.57 -17.04 29.62
N ILE A 217 -0.26 -18.34 29.48
CA ILE A 217 0.76 -18.99 30.31
C ILE A 217 2.19 -18.83 29.76
N LEU A 218 2.36 -18.31 28.53
CA LEU A 218 3.69 -18.09 27.97
C LEU A 218 4.41 -16.93 28.69
N PRO A 219 5.70 -17.07 29.02
CA PRO A 219 6.47 -15.96 29.55
C PRO A 219 6.64 -14.86 28.52
N ALA A 220 6.53 -13.61 28.91
CA ALA A 220 6.92 -12.48 28.08
C ALA A 220 8.45 -12.48 27.87
N ASP A 221 8.92 -11.93 26.75
CA ASP A 221 10.34 -11.86 26.45
C ASP A 221 11.11 -11.11 27.57
N GLY A 222 12.13 -11.75 28.13
CA GLY A 222 12.90 -11.22 29.27
C GLY A 222 12.31 -11.50 30.66
N SER A 223 11.24 -12.28 30.76
CA SER A 223 10.63 -12.73 32.02
C SER A 223 10.69 -14.26 32.10
N ASP A 224 11.32 -14.80 33.14
CA ASP A 224 11.31 -16.25 33.44
C ASP A 224 10.03 -16.69 34.14
N VAL A 225 9.09 -15.76 34.39
CA VAL A 225 7.83 -16.04 35.11
C VAL A 225 6.77 -16.49 34.11
N ALA A 226 6.45 -17.77 34.12
CA ALA A 226 5.28 -18.31 33.43
C ALA A 226 4.01 -17.60 33.92
N GLY A 227 3.11 -17.24 32.99
CA GLY A 227 1.83 -16.62 33.36
C GLY A 227 1.90 -15.10 33.57
N SER A 228 2.89 -14.41 33.06
CA SER A 228 2.96 -12.94 33.09
C SER A 228 1.81 -12.25 32.33
N GLY A 229 1.02 -13.00 31.53
CA GLY A 229 -0.13 -12.48 30.78
C GLY A 229 0.22 -11.57 29.61
N GLY A 230 1.48 -11.22 29.43
CA GLY A 230 1.92 -10.14 28.54
C GLY A 230 1.45 -10.23 27.08
N PHE A 231 1.22 -11.44 26.56
CA PHE A 231 0.70 -11.63 25.19
C PHE A 231 -0.83 -11.62 25.09
N THR A 232 -1.53 -11.62 26.22
CA THR A 232 -2.99 -11.48 26.29
C THR A 232 -3.43 -10.14 26.87
N ASP A 233 -2.49 -9.32 27.35
CA ASP A 233 -2.77 -7.98 27.87
C ASP A 233 -3.28 -7.04 26.76
N LEU A 234 -4.12 -6.09 27.15
CA LEU A 234 -4.76 -5.16 26.21
C LEU A 234 -3.76 -4.37 25.35
N PHE A 235 -2.63 -3.95 25.92
CA PHE A 235 -1.61 -3.17 25.24
C PHE A 235 -0.31 -3.96 24.97
N GLY A 236 -0.26 -5.23 25.41
CA GLY A 236 0.86 -6.13 25.21
C GLY A 236 2.14 -5.74 25.97
N PRO A 237 3.24 -6.47 25.71
CA PRO A 237 4.50 -6.29 26.44
C PRO A 237 5.26 -5.01 26.09
N ASP A 238 4.98 -4.37 24.94
CA ASP A 238 5.67 -3.16 24.48
C ASP A 238 4.71 -2.16 23.79
N PRO A 239 3.93 -1.40 24.56
CA PRO A 239 2.92 -0.47 24.04
C PRO A 239 3.46 0.64 23.14
N TRP A 240 4.66 1.14 23.46
CA TRP A 240 5.26 2.26 22.70
C TRP A 240 5.69 1.87 21.29
N ASN A 241 6.34 0.74 21.13
CA ASN A 241 6.68 0.23 19.80
C ASN A 241 5.42 -0.22 19.05
N LEU A 242 4.42 -0.80 19.73
CA LEU A 242 3.12 -1.11 19.14
C LEU A 242 2.45 0.16 18.58
N LEU A 243 2.45 1.27 19.35
CA LEU A 243 1.92 2.56 18.88
C LEU A 243 2.66 3.06 17.63
N GLY A 244 3.99 2.92 17.59
CA GLY A 244 4.79 3.25 16.40
C GLY A 244 4.36 2.47 15.17
N VAL A 245 4.06 1.17 15.32
CA VAL A 245 3.53 0.33 14.23
C VAL A 245 2.14 0.79 13.80
N VAL A 246 1.23 1.08 14.75
CA VAL A 246 -0.11 1.59 14.45
C VAL A 246 -0.03 2.91 13.67
N ILE A 247 0.83 3.84 14.09
CA ILE A 247 1.04 5.11 13.40
C ILE A 247 1.57 4.89 11.98
N LEU A 248 2.66 4.13 11.83
CA LEU A 248 3.26 3.85 10.52
C LEU A 248 2.23 3.26 9.56
N THR A 249 1.54 2.20 9.99
CA THR A 249 0.66 1.45 9.10
C THR A 249 -0.65 2.18 8.82
N SER A 250 -1.17 2.95 9.76
CA SER A 250 -2.44 3.67 9.59
C SER A 250 -2.28 5.00 8.86
N LEU A 251 -1.35 5.86 9.27
CA LEU A 251 -1.12 7.15 8.61
C LEU A 251 -0.37 7.00 7.29
N GLY A 252 0.44 5.96 7.13
CA GLY A 252 1.19 5.72 5.90
C GLY A 252 0.35 5.78 4.65
N THR A 253 -0.86 5.20 4.69
CA THR A 253 -1.79 5.18 3.54
C THR A 253 -2.20 6.55 3.03
N TRP A 254 -2.15 7.60 3.87
CA TRP A 254 -2.52 8.96 3.49
C TRP A 254 -1.45 9.67 2.65
N GLY A 255 -0.21 9.19 2.71
CA GLY A 255 0.93 9.72 1.94
C GLY A 255 1.40 8.80 0.83
N LEU A 256 0.83 7.62 0.67
CA LEU A 256 1.23 6.68 -0.37
C LEU A 256 0.54 6.98 -1.71
N PRO A 257 1.28 7.26 -2.80
CA PRO A 257 0.71 7.66 -4.08
C PRO A 257 -0.32 6.67 -4.64
N GLN A 258 -0.08 5.36 -4.53
CA GLN A 258 -1.00 4.32 -5.01
C GLN A 258 -2.31 4.24 -4.20
N MET A 259 -2.30 4.66 -2.94
CA MET A 259 -3.49 4.71 -2.09
C MET A 259 -4.32 5.97 -2.37
N VAL A 260 -3.65 7.11 -2.36
CA VAL A 260 -4.27 8.42 -2.64
C VAL A 260 -4.84 8.48 -4.05
N GLY A 261 -4.17 7.86 -5.03
CA GLY A 261 -4.62 7.74 -6.43
C GLY A 261 -6.00 7.09 -6.58
N LYS A 262 -6.44 6.27 -5.62
CA LYS A 262 -7.79 5.68 -5.65
C LYS A 262 -8.88 6.76 -5.54
N PHE A 263 -8.64 7.85 -4.80
CA PHE A 263 -9.60 8.96 -4.70
C PHE A 263 -9.70 9.78 -5.99
N TYR A 264 -8.70 9.76 -6.87
CA TYR A 264 -8.72 10.46 -8.16
C TYR A 264 -9.72 9.83 -9.16
N SER A 265 -9.97 8.53 -9.04
CA SER A 265 -10.80 7.76 -9.98
C SER A 265 -12.28 7.68 -9.60
N ILE A 266 -12.70 8.17 -8.43
CA ILE A 266 -14.07 8.10 -7.92
C ILE A 266 -15.04 8.91 -8.80
N THR A 267 -16.22 8.34 -9.09
CA THR A 267 -17.25 8.97 -9.94
C THR A 267 -17.86 10.23 -9.32
N ASP A 268 -18.36 10.14 -8.10
CA ASP A 268 -19.14 11.21 -7.44
C ASP A 268 -18.97 11.22 -5.92
N GLU A 269 -19.50 12.26 -5.26
CA GLU A 269 -19.39 12.41 -3.80
C GLU A 269 -20.20 11.36 -3.03
N SER A 270 -21.29 10.85 -3.59
CA SER A 270 -22.11 9.79 -2.95
C SER A 270 -21.32 8.48 -2.87
N ALA A 271 -20.48 8.23 -3.89
CA ALA A 271 -19.57 7.10 -3.93
C ALA A 271 -18.53 7.16 -2.80
N ILE A 272 -18.11 8.34 -2.37
CA ILE A 272 -17.18 8.51 -1.25
C ILE A 272 -17.82 8.02 0.06
N LYS A 273 -19.05 8.44 0.36
CA LYS A 273 -19.75 8.02 1.59
C LYS A 273 -19.93 6.50 1.66
N ARG A 274 -20.33 5.88 0.55
CA ARG A 274 -20.48 4.41 0.46
C ARG A 274 -19.11 3.72 0.55
N GLY A 275 -18.12 4.25 -0.15
CA GLY A 275 -16.75 3.74 -0.12
C GLY A 275 -16.14 3.77 1.27
N THR A 276 -16.39 4.82 2.06
CA THR A 276 -15.96 4.92 3.45
C THR A 276 -16.43 3.73 4.28
N VAL A 277 -17.73 3.41 4.22
CA VAL A 277 -18.28 2.29 5.01
C VAL A 277 -17.73 0.95 4.55
N ILE A 278 -17.75 0.71 3.22
CA ILE A 278 -17.31 -0.57 2.64
C ILE A 278 -15.83 -0.82 2.95
N SER A 279 -14.95 0.17 2.69
CA SER A 279 -13.51 -0.02 2.92
C SER A 279 -13.15 -0.13 4.40
N THR A 280 -13.89 0.53 5.29
CA THR A 280 -13.67 0.43 6.74
C THR A 280 -14.03 -0.96 7.27
N ILE A 281 -15.20 -1.50 6.87
CA ILE A 281 -15.61 -2.87 7.24
C ILE A 281 -14.62 -3.88 6.66
N PHE A 282 -14.21 -3.70 5.41
CA PHE A 282 -13.20 -4.53 4.78
C PHE A 282 -11.88 -4.52 5.57
N ALA A 283 -11.38 -3.33 5.93
CA ALA A 283 -10.15 -3.19 6.70
C ALA A 283 -10.25 -3.82 8.08
N LEU A 284 -11.39 -3.65 8.76
CA LEU A 284 -11.60 -4.24 10.08
C LEU A 284 -11.56 -5.78 10.04
N ILE A 285 -12.20 -6.38 9.05
CA ILE A 285 -12.24 -7.84 8.89
C ILE A 285 -10.88 -8.36 8.42
N VAL A 286 -10.31 -7.79 7.37
CA VAL A 286 -9.09 -8.32 6.76
C VAL A 286 -7.86 -7.98 7.59
N ALA A 287 -7.60 -6.70 7.88
CA ALA A 287 -6.44 -6.32 8.68
C ALA A 287 -6.60 -6.75 10.15
N GLY A 288 -7.76 -6.45 10.76
CA GLY A 288 -8.06 -6.91 12.11
C GLY A 288 -7.88 -8.42 12.25
N GLY A 289 -8.41 -9.18 11.30
CA GLY A 289 -8.26 -10.62 11.23
C GLY A 289 -6.82 -11.10 11.06
N CYS A 290 -6.02 -10.46 10.18
CA CYS A 290 -4.61 -10.82 9.98
C CYS A 290 -3.78 -10.64 11.26
N TYR A 291 -3.89 -9.49 11.93
CA TYR A 291 -3.13 -9.22 13.16
C TYR A 291 -3.64 -10.04 14.33
N PHE A 292 -4.96 -10.27 14.42
CA PHE A 292 -5.54 -11.18 15.40
C PHE A 292 -5.00 -12.60 15.23
N LEU A 293 -5.00 -13.13 14.00
CA LEU A 293 -4.42 -14.43 13.67
C LEU A 293 -2.94 -14.50 14.08
N GLY A 294 -2.16 -13.49 13.68
CA GLY A 294 -0.73 -13.39 14.01
C GLY A 294 -0.45 -13.41 15.50
N GLY A 295 -1.37 -12.88 16.33
CA GLY A 295 -1.28 -12.88 17.78
C GLY A 295 -1.13 -14.27 18.41
N PHE A 296 -1.55 -15.31 17.73
CA PHE A 296 -1.37 -16.71 18.14
C PHE A 296 -0.08 -17.34 17.61
N GLY A 297 0.78 -16.60 16.93
CA GLY A 297 2.01 -17.13 16.32
C GLY A 297 2.95 -17.82 17.32
N ARG A 298 2.96 -17.39 18.58
CA ARG A 298 3.75 -18.00 19.65
C ARG A 298 3.32 -19.42 20.06
N LEU A 299 2.15 -19.85 19.63
CA LEU A 299 1.67 -21.24 19.86
C LEU A 299 2.24 -22.23 18.83
N TYR A 300 3.08 -21.78 17.91
CA TYR A 300 3.69 -22.57 16.86
C TYR A 300 5.21 -22.43 16.90
N ASP A 301 5.92 -23.48 16.46
CA ASP A 301 7.38 -23.47 16.44
C ASP A 301 7.91 -22.53 15.36
N PRO A 302 8.77 -21.57 15.68
CA PRO A 302 9.32 -20.64 14.71
C PRO A 302 10.46 -21.32 13.93
N VAL A 303 10.61 -20.95 12.67
CA VAL A 303 11.80 -21.30 11.89
C VAL A 303 12.98 -20.43 12.36
N ILE A 304 14.10 -21.08 12.71
CA ILE A 304 15.32 -20.39 13.16
C ILE A 304 16.37 -20.45 12.04
N VAL A 305 16.84 -19.27 11.63
CA VAL A 305 17.90 -19.14 10.62
C VAL A 305 19.06 -18.33 11.23
N GLY A 306 20.25 -18.94 11.26
CA GLY A 306 21.43 -18.29 11.84
C GLY A 306 21.28 -17.89 13.30
N GLY A 307 20.51 -18.67 14.10
CA GLY A 307 20.26 -18.38 15.52
C GLY A 307 19.23 -17.27 15.78
N LYS A 308 18.55 -16.79 14.74
CA LYS A 308 17.49 -15.76 14.85
C LYS A 308 16.16 -16.29 14.30
N ILE A 309 15.07 -15.78 14.87
CA ILE A 309 13.72 -16.12 14.41
C ILE A 309 13.49 -15.51 13.01
N ALA A 310 13.08 -16.34 12.06
CA ALA A 310 12.65 -15.90 10.74
C ALA A 310 11.19 -15.43 10.81
N PHE A 311 10.97 -14.16 11.15
CA PHE A 311 9.64 -13.60 11.38
C PHE A 311 8.68 -13.79 10.19
N ASP A 312 9.18 -13.76 8.96
CA ASP A 312 8.37 -13.95 7.76
C ASP A 312 7.88 -15.41 7.59
N SER A 313 8.38 -16.36 8.38
CA SER A 313 7.96 -17.77 8.38
C SER A 313 6.88 -18.10 9.43
N ILE A 314 6.59 -17.20 10.38
CA ILE A 314 5.68 -17.49 11.51
C ILE A 314 4.28 -17.82 11.01
N VAL A 315 3.65 -16.93 10.22
CA VAL A 315 2.31 -17.19 9.70
C VAL A 315 2.29 -18.40 8.77
N PRO A 316 3.22 -18.55 7.80
CA PRO A 316 3.32 -19.79 7.03
C PRO A 316 3.39 -21.06 7.90
N SER A 317 4.19 -21.08 8.99
CA SER A 317 4.27 -22.22 9.89
C SER A 317 2.94 -22.57 10.56
N MET A 318 2.12 -21.58 10.91
CA MET A 318 0.77 -21.78 11.47
C MET A 318 -0.16 -22.47 10.46
N LEU A 319 0.11 -22.36 9.15
CA LEU A 319 -0.77 -22.79 8.08
C LEU A 319 -0.41 -24.16 7.50
N VAL A 320 0.85 -24.58 7.61
CA VAL A 320 1.34 -25.85 7.05
C VAL A 320 0.61 -27.07 7.61
N THR A 321 0.13 -27.00 8.85
CA THR A 321 -0.59 -28.09 9.52
C THR A 321 -2.07 -28.20 9.11
N LEU A 322 -2.58 -27.26 8.30
CA LEU A 322 -3.97 -27.25 7.87
C LEU A 322 -4.24 -28.26 6.75
N PRO A 323 -5.48 -28.76 6.61
CA PRO A 323 -5.90 -29.61 5.49
C PRO A 323 -5.66 -28.93 4.13
N ASP A 324 -5.38 -29.72 3.10
CA ASP A 324 -5.06 -29.25 1.74
C ASP A 324 -6.02 -28.22 1.15
N ILE A 325 -7.32 -28.36 1.43
CA ILE A 325 -8.35 -27.42 0.96
C ILE A 325 -8.20 -26.04 1.61
N LEU A 326 -7.85 -25.98 2.89
CA LEU A 326 -7.63 -24.75 3.61
C LEU A 326 -6.31 -24.10 3.20
N ILE A 327 -5.26 -24.87 2.95
CA ILE A 327 -4.01 -24.34 2.39
C ILE A 327 -4.30 -23.73 1.01
N ALA A 328 -5.12 -24.36 0.17
CA ALA A 328 -5.51 -23.77 -1.11
C ALA A 328 -6.24 -22.43 -0.94
N LEU A 329 -7.14 -22.33 0.04
CA LEU A 329 -7.85 -21.07 0.36
C LEU A 329 -6.88 -19.99 0.85
N VAL A 330 -5.92 -20.34 1.71
CA VAL A 330 -4.86 -19.43 2.16
C VAL A 330 -4.04 -18.90 0.99
N VAL A 331 -3.64 -19.80 0.09
CA VAL A 331 -2.89 -19.43 -1.10
C VAL A 331 -3.69 -18.43 -1.96
N LEU A 332 -4.98 -18.70 -2.20
CA LEU A 332 -5.84 -17.76 -2.93
C LEU A 332 -6.00 -16.43 -2.23
N LEU A 333 -6.12 -16.44 -0.89
CA LEU A 333 -6.19 -15.22 -0.08
C LEU A 333 -4.93 -14.37 -0.26
N VAL A 334 -3.76 -14.96 -0.10
CA VAL A 334 -2.48 -14.23 -0.19
C VAL A 334 -2.14 -13.83 -1.62
N LEU A 335 -2.48 -14.68 -2.61
CA LEU A 335 -2.43 -14.30 -4.03
C LEU A 335 -3.29 -13.07 -4.30
N SER A 336 -4.55 -13.11 -3.87
CA SER A 336 -5.49 -12.00 -4.03
C SER A 336 -4.95 -10.71 -3.42
N ALA A 337 -4.52 -10.78 -2.17
CA ALA A 337 -3.96 -9.64 -1.45
C ALA A 337 -2.71 -9.07 -2.10
N SER A 338 -1.84 -9.92 -2.64
CA SER A 338 -0.56 -9.50 -3.21
C SER A 338 -0.69 -8.98 -4.63
N MET A 339 -1.48 -9.64 -5.46
CA MET A 339 -1.66 -9.26 -6.86
C MET A 339 -2.31 -7.87 -7.00
N SER A 340 -3.30 -7.53 -6.14
CA SER A 340 -3.92 -6.21 -6.11
C SER A 340 -2.92 -5.12 -5.73
N THR A 341 -2.10 -5.37 -4.71
CA THR A 341 -1.07 -4.42 -4.28
C THR A 341 0.01 -4.26 -5.36
N LEU A 342 0.55 -5.37 -5.89
CA LEU A 342 1.56 -5.33 -6.96
C LEU A 342 1.06 -4.54 -8.17
N ALA A 343 -0.18 -4.75 -8.61
CA ALA A 343 -0.76 -4.00 -9.71
C ALA A 343 -0.78 -2.49 -9.45
N SER A 344 -1.21 -2.11 -8.26
CA SER A 344 -1.29 -0.70 -7.87
C SER A 344 0.09 -0.05 -7.78
N LEU A 345 1.10 -0.74 -7.22
CA LEU A 345 2.48 -0.25 -7.11
C LEU A 345 3.11 -0.05 -8.49
N VAL A 346 3.00 -1.06 -9.35
CA VAL A 346 3.59 -1.06 -10.68
C VAL A 346 2.94 -0.01 -11.58
N LEU A 347 1.61 0.10 -11.55
CA LEU A 347 0.86 1.09 -12.31
C LEU A 347 1.21 2.51 -11.85
N THR A 348 1.24 2.77 -10.54
CA THR A 348 1.59 4.07 -9.98
C THR A 348 3.02 4.46 -10.33
N SER A 349 3.98 3.56 -10.14
CA SER A 349 5.39 3.83 -10.44
C SER A 349 5.61 4.15 -11.92
N SER A 350 5.04 3.36 -12.83
CA SER A 350 5.18 3.56 -14.28
C SER A 350 4.47 4.82 -14.77
N SER A 351 3.26 5.10 -14.28
CA SER A 351 2.53 6.33 -14.66
C SER A 351 3.23 7.58 -14.17
N THR A 352 3.72 7.58 -12.94
CA THR A 352 4.48 8.69 -12.35
C THR A 352 5.75 8.99 -13.17
N MET A 353 6.55 7.98 -13.46
CA MET A 353 7.75 8.16 -14.31
C MET A 353 7.42 8.66 -15.72
N THR A 354 6.36 8.12 -16.33
CA THR A 354 5.98 8.52 -17.67
C THR A 354 5.45 9.95 -17.71
N LEU A 355 4.47 10.28 -16.87
CA LEU A 355 3.73 11.53 -16.96
C LEU A 355 4.46 12.70 -16.30
N ASP A 356 5.25 12.44 -15.25
CA ASP A 356 5.81 13.48 -14.40
C ASP A 356 7.32 13.69 -14.62
N LEU A 357 8.00 12.71 -15.18
CA LEU A 357 9.42 12.82 -15.48
C LEU A 357 9.71 12.88 -16.99
N ILE A 358 9.17 11.95 -17.80
CA ILE A 358 9.49 11.82 -19.22
C ILE A 358 8.66 12.80 -20.06
N TYR A 359 7.32 12.75 -19.92
CA TYR A 359 6.39 13.62 -20.65
C TYR A 359 5.82 14.69 -19.71
N ARG A 360 6.67 15.66 -19.34
CA ARG A 360 6.27 16.78 -18.48
C ARG A 360 5.49 17.81 -19.31
N ASP A 361 4.19 17.60 -19.47
CA ASP A 361 3.34 18.62 -20.04
C ASP A 361 3.27 19.83 -19.10
N LYS A 362 3.58 21.03 -19.59
CA LYS A 362 3.29 22.27 -18.86
C LYS A 362 1.77 22.41 -18.84
N LYS A 363 1.18 22.34 -17.68
CA LYS A 363 -0.25 22.61 -17.50
C LYS A 363 -0.43 24.08 -17.15
N SER A 364 -1.32 24.73 -17.89
CA SER A 364 -1.87 26.02 -17.51
C SER A 364 -2.81 25.86 -16.32
N LEU A 365 -2.88 26.83 -15.44
CA LEU A 365 -3.89 26.84 -14.37
C LEU A 365 -5.29 26.97 -14.98
N PRO A 366 -6.34 26.48 -14.28
CA PRO A 366 -7.72 26.59 -14.75
C PRO A 366 -8.08 28.06 -15.06
N GLY A 367 -8.44 28.34 -16.32
CA GLY A 367 -8.78 29.68 -16.80
C GLY A 367 -7.67 30.41 -17.57
N GLU A 368 -6.48 29.83 -17.71
CA GLU A 368 -5.47 30.31 -18.65
C GLU A 368 -5.74 29.69 -20.02
N VAL A 369 -5.67 30.51 -21.07
CA VAL A 369 -5.90 30.05 -22.46
C VAL A 369 -4.66 29.29 -22.93
N GLU A 370 -4.83 28.02 -23.34
CA GLU A 370 -3.77 27.30 -24.04
C GLU A 370 -3.56 27.94 -25.42
N GLU A 371 -2.40 28.54 -25.64
CA GLU A 371 -1.98 28.98 -26.96
C GLU A 371 -1.57 27.78 -27.80
N GLY A 372 -2.35 27.45 -28.82
CA GLY A 372 -2.07 26.46 -29.84
C GLY A 372 -2.84 25.16 -29.74
N ALA A 373 -3.97 25.07 -30.45
CA ALA A 373 -4.68 23.81 -30.63
C ALA A 373 -3.78 22.81 -31.38
N ILE A 374 -3.31 21.77 -30.67
CA ILE A 374 -2.61 20.64 -31.31
C ILE A 374 -3.67 19.86 -32.09
N ASP A 375 -3.35 19.47 -33.32
CA ASP A 375 -4.20 18.62 -34.17
C ASP A 375 -4.56 17.34 -33.38
N ASP A 376 -5.88 17.03 -33.33
CA ASP A 376 -6.42 15.89 -32.59
C ASP A 376 -5.71 14.58 -32.92
N THR A 377 -5.27 14.41 -34.18
CA THR A 377 -4.53 13.21 -34.62
C THR A 377 -3.12 13.12 -34.02
N VAL A 378 -2.47 14.25 -33.80
CA VAL A 378 -1.15 14.33 -33.15
C VAL A 378 -1.30 14.08 -31.64
N SER A 379 -2.31 14.66 -31.02
CA SER A 379 -2.65 14.45 -29.61
C SER A 379 -2.90 12.95 -29.32
N GLU A 380 -3.71 12.27 -30.13
CA GLU A 380 -3.98 10.83 -29.96
C GLU A 380 -2.70 9.98 -30.11
N LYS A 381 -1.82 10.31 -31.05
CA LYS A 381 -0.53 9.61 -31.20
C LYS A 381 0.38 9.77 -29.99
N ILE A 382 0.41 10.96 -29.39
CA ILE A 382 1.20 11.24 -28.18
C ILE A 382 0.63 10.44 -27.00
N GLU A 383 -0.69 10.43 -26.80
CA GLU A 383 -1.34 9.66 -25.73
C GLU A 383 -1.05 8.16 -25.85
N ARG A 384 -1.13 7.60 -27.06
CA ARG A 384 -0.77 6.19 -27.32
C ARG A 384 0.70 5.90 -27.00
N ARG A 385 1.62 6.82 -27.34
CA ARG A 385 3.05 6.68 -27.00
C ARG A 385 3.27 6.71 -25.50
N LYS A 386 2.61 7.59 -24.75
CA LYS A 386 2.66 7.63 -23.28
C LYS A 386 2.26 6.28 -22.69
N VAL A 387 1.16 5.66 -23.16
CA VAL A 387 0.73 4.34 -22.71
C VAL A 387 1.76 3.24 -23.02
N VAL A 388 2.40 3.28 -24.21
CA VAL A 388 3.47 2.32 -24.55
C VAL A 388 4.67 2.48 -23.61
N VAL A 389 5.10 3.70 -23.34
CA VAL A 389 6.21 3.98 -22.41
C VAL A 389 5.87 3.50 -21.01
N MET A 390 4.63 3.72 -20.53
CA MET A 390 4.19 3.17 -19.23
C MET A 390 4.33 1.65 -19.20
N ARG A 391 3.92 0.94 -20.26
CA ARG A 391 4.04 -0.53 -20.34
C ARG A 391 5.49 -1.01 -20.28
N VAL A 392 6.40 -0.30 -20.93
CA VAL A 392 7.85 -0.60 -20.87
C VAL A 392 8.38 -0.35 -19.46
N LEU A 393 8.01 0.77 -18.84
CA LEU A 393 8.42 1.09 -17.47
C LEU A 393 7.83 0.14 -16.42
N ILE A 394 6.65 -0.45 -16.66
CA ILE A 394 6.12 -1.54 -15.85
C ILE A 394 7.11 -2.70 -15.78
N VAL A 395 7.58 -3.17 -16.94
CA VAL A 395 8.55 -4.28 -17.01
C VAL A 395 9.85 -3.91 -16.30
N PHE A 396 10.37 -2.71 -16.57
CA PHE A 396 11.60 -2.22 -15.96
C PHE A 396 11.51 -2.15 -14.42
N PHE A 397 10.41 -1.60 -13.89
CA PHE A 397 10.16 -1.52 -12.46
C PHE A 397 10.05 -2.91 -11.82
N ILE A 398 9.34 -3.84 -12.47
CA ILE A 398 9.19 -5.22 -12.00
C ILE A 398 10.57 -5.90 -11.96
N VAL A 399 11.40 -5.75 -12.99
CA VAL A 399 12.73 -6.38 -13.02
C VAL A 399 13.61 -5.88 -11.88
N ILE A 400 13.65 -4.57 -11.61
CA ILE A 400 14.44 -4.04 -10.48
C ILE A 400 13.90 -4.58 -9.14
N SER A 401 12.58 -4.58 -8.96
CA SER A 401 11.95 -5.08 -7.74
C SER A 401 12.20 -6.59 -7.55
N LEU A 402 12.21 -7.35 -8.65
CA LEU A 402 12.53 -8.78 -8.69
C LEU A 402 13.96 -9.04 -8.23
N LEU A 403 14.93 -8.28 -8.72
CA LEU A 403 16.34 -8.44 -8.32
C LEU A 403 16.55 -8.24 -6.82
N ILE A 404 15.83 -7.29 -6.21
CA ILE A 404 15.86 -7.09 -4.75
C ILE A 404 15.12 -8.23 -4.03
N ALA A 405 13.99 -8.70 -4.59
CA ALA A 405 13.21 -9.77 -3.99
C ALA A 405 13.95 -11.12 -3.97
N LEU A 406 14.78 -11.38 -4.98
CA LEU A 406 15.61 -12.60 -5.03
C LEU A 406 16.66 -12.66 -3.91
N ASN A 407 17.19 -11.51 -3.47
CA ASN A 407 18.15 -11.40 -2.38
C ASN A 407 17.73 -10.27 -1.42
N PRO A 408 16.65 -10.45 -0.65
CA PRO A 408 16.12 -9.38 0.18
C PRO A 408 17.09 -9.04 1.32
N PRO A 409 17.45 -7.76 1.50
CA PRO A 409 18.46 -7.35 2.48
C PRO A 409 17.98 -7.48 3.92
N THR A 410 16.67 -7.59 4.16
CA THR A 410 16.09 -7.63 5.50
C THR A 410 14.68 -8.24 5.50
N PHE A 411 14.05 -8.35 6.69
CA PHE A 411 12.66 -8.80 6.85
C PHE A 411 11.66 -7.85 6.18
N ILE A 412 10.49 -8.39 5.78
CA ILE A 412 9.42 -7.65 5.09
C ILE A 412 9.04 -6.37 5.85
N ALA A 413 8.83 -6.45 7.15
CA ALA A 413 8.40 -5.30 7.94
C ALA A 413 9.41 -4.14 7.97
N GLN A 414 10.71 -4.44 7.90
CA GLN A 414 11.75 -3.40 7.82
C GLN A 414 11.81 -2.75 6.44
N LEU A 415 11.67 -3.53 5.36
CA LEU A 415 11.54 -2.99 4.00
C LEU A 415 10.37 -2.01 3.90
N MET A 416 9.25 -2.34 4.56
CA MET A 416 8.10 -1.44 4.61
C MET A 416 8.37 -0.19 5.44
N GLY A 417 9.04 -0.31 6.58
CA GLY A 417 9.43 0.84 7.40
C GLY A 417 10.27 1.86 6.62
N ILE A 418 11.20 1.40 5.81
CA ILE A 418 12.03 2.24 4.93
C ILE A 418 11.17 2.85 3.81
N SER A 419 10.42 2.05 3.09
CA SER A 419 9.59 2.51 1.97
C SER A 419 8.53 3.51 2.40
N TRP A 420 7.71 3.14 3.37
CA TRP A 420 6.60 3.98 3.84
C TRP A 420 7.10 5.19 4.63
N GLY A 421 8.19 5.03 5.39
CA GLY A 421 8.84 6.13 6.10
C GLY A 421 9.29 7.24 5.15
N ALA A 422 9.96 6.89 4.06
CA ALA A 422 10.38 7.86 3.05
C ALA A 422 9.20 8.46 2.28
N LEU A 423 8.28 7.62 1.76
CA LEU A 423 7.15 8.07 0.95
C LEU A 423 6.15 8.91 1.75
N ALA A 424 5.58 8.33 2.80
CA ALA A 424 4.57 9.02 3.58
C ALA A 424 5.19 10.11 4.48
N GLY A 425 6.45 9.92 4.93
CA GLY A 425 7.19 10.98 5.62
C GLY A 425 7.42 12.23 4.77
N ALA A 426 7.62 12.04 3.46
CA ALA A 426 7.73 13.15 2.51
C ALA A 426 6.36 13.72 2.09
N PHE A 427 5.38 12.88 1.81
CA PHE A 427 4.17 13.29 1.08
C PHE A 427 2.94 13.54 1.95
N LEU A 428 2.79 12.86 3.09
CA LEU A 428 1.58 12.92 3.91
C LEU A 428 1.21 14.34 4.34
N ALA A 429 2.13 15.01 5.02
CA ALA A 429 1.85 16.33 5.58
C ALA A 429 1.63 17.40 4.49
N PRO A 430 2.50 17.54 3.46
CA PRO A 430 2.28 18.56 2.44
C PRO A 430 1.08 18.24 1.54
N PHE A 431 0.75 16.97 1.33
CA PHE A 431 -0.46 16.60 0.58
C PHE A 431 -1.71 16.98 1.38
N MET A 432 -1.86 16.48 2.60
CA MET A 432 -3.02 16.76 3.44
C MET A 432 -3.18 18.26 3.71
N LEU A 433 -2.14 18.95 4.18
CA LEU A 433 -2.20 20.38 4.43
C LEU A 433 -2.41 21.16 3.13
N GLY A 434 -1.87 20.73 2.00
CA GLY A 434 -2.09 21.32 0.68
C GLY A 434 -3.55 21.30 0.22
N LEU A 435 -4.33 20.30 0.66
CA LEU A 435 -5.78 20.22 0.40
C LEU A 435 -6.60 21.12 1.32
N TYR A 436 -6.11 21.43 2.52
CA TYR A 436 -6.88 22.12 3.56
C TYR A 436 -6.43 23.54 3.81
N TRP A 437 -5.14 23.80 3.78
CA TRP A 437 -4.56 25.07 4.22
C TRP A 437 -3.94 25.85 3.06
N ARG A 438 -4.48 27.04 2.82
CA ARG A 438 -4.01 27.95 1.76
C ARG A 438 -2.60 28.49 2.00
N GLY A 439 -2.16 28.51 3.27
CA GLY A 439 -0.87 29.04 3.69
C GLY A 439 0.34 28.15 3.48
N VAL A 440 0.15 26.92 2.97
CA VAL A 440 1.28 26.03 2.65
C VAL A 440 2.10 26.61 1.51
N THR A 441 3.43 26.63 1.68
CA THR A 441 4.37 27.24 0.73
C THR A 441 5.17 26.16 0.00
N THR A 442 5.69 26.49 -1.19
CA THR A 442 6.59 25.62 -1.97
C THR A 442 7.81 25.19 -1.16
N ALA A 443 8.41 26.12 -0.39
CA ALA A 443 9.57 25.85 0.46
C ALA A 443 9.25 24.84 1.57
N SER A 444 8.05 24.86 2.14
CA SER A 444 7.64 23.90 3.17
C SER A 444 7.47 22.48 2.63
N VAL A 445 7.04 22.34 1.37
CA VAL A 445 6.95 21.04 0.70
C VAL A 445 8.34 20.46 0.46
N TRP A 446 9.29 21.28 -0.04
CA TRP A 446 10.68 20.86 -0.17
C TRP A 446 11.30 20.45 1.16
N ALA A 447 11.06 21.21 2.22
CA ALA A 447 11.54 20.87 3.56
C ALA A 447 10.98 19.54 4.05
N CYS A 448 9.71 19.24 3.77
CA CYS A 448 9.11 17.96 4.14
C CYS A 448 9.66 16.79 3.32
N PHE A 449 9.94 16.99 2.02
CA PHE A 449 10.59 15.96 1.19
C PHE A 449 11.98 15.63 1.73
N ILE A 450 12.76 16.65 2.07
CA ILE A 450 14.10 16.47 2.68
C ILE A 450 13.99 15.80 4.06
N TRP A 451 13.01 16.20 4.87
CA TRP A 451 12.75 15.59 6.18
C TRP A 451 12.44 14.09 6.06
N GLY A 452 11.41 13.71 5.31
CA GLY A 452 10.94 12.32 5.22
C GLY A 452 11.98 11.38 4.61
N VAL A 453 12.51 11.77 3.45
CA VAL A 453 13.54 10.98 2.76
C VAL A 453 14.85 11.02 3.54
N GLY A 454 15.30 12.21 3.98
CA GLY A 454 16.55 12.39 4.68
C GLY A 454 16.62 11.59 5.99
N LEU A 455 15.58 11.71 6.84
CA LEU A 455 15.54 10.95 8.09
C LEU A 455 15.62 9.44 7.86
N THR A 456 14.82 8.93 6.89
CA THR A 456 14.79 7.49 6.58
C THR A 456 16.12 7.00 6.01
N VAL A 457 16.69 7.72 5.04
CA VAL A 457 17.95 7.34 4.40
C VAL A 457 19.13 7.45 5.36
N VAL A 458 19.21 8.53 6.15
CA VAL A 458 20.27 8.70 7.15
C VAL A 458 20.19 7.59 8.19
N ASN A 459 18.99 7.29 8.72
CA ASN A 459 18.82 6.18 9.67
C ASN A 459 19.33 4.84 9.09
N MET A 460 19.04 4.59 7.82
CA MET A 460 19.51 3.37 7.14
C MET A 460 21.04 3.36 6.97
N LEU A 461 21.65 4.47 6.56
CA LEU A 461 23.10 4.56 6.31
C LEU A 461 23.95 4.40 7.58
N ILE A 462 23.44 4.85 8.73
CA ILE A 462 24.13 4.71 10.03
C ILE A 462 23.80 3.39 10.77
N GLY A 463 23.18 2.42 10.04
CA GLY A 463 22.91 1.08 10.56
C GLY A 463 21.62 0.92 11.33
N ASN A 464 20.63 1.78 11.12
CA ASN A 464 19.29 1.75 11.74
C ASN A 464 19.31 1.83 13.29
N PRO A 465 19.96 2.84 13.91
CA PRO A 465 19.92 3.02 15.36
C PRO A 465 18.48 3.20 15.87
N ILE A 466 17.60 3.80 15.06
CA ILE A 466 16.15 3.79 15.29
C ILE A 466 15.58 2.66 14.45
N ASN A 467 14.72 1.83 15.05
CA ASN A 467 13.99 0.80 14.29
C ASN A 467 13.31 1.46 13.06
N PRO A 468 13.47 0.94 11.83
CA PRO A 468 12.91 1.54 10.62
C PRO A 468 11.42 1.86 10.69
N ILE A 469 10.65 1.08 11.46
CA ILE A 469 9.21 1.29 11.67
C ILE A 469 8.96 2.56 12.49
N ASN A 470 9.66 2.73 13.60
CA ASN A 470 9.55 3.91 14.45
C ASN A 470 10.12 5.14 13.74
N CYS A 471 11.22 4.99 13.00
CA CYS A 471 11.78 6.05 12.16
C CYS A 471 10.75 6.55 11.14
N GLY A 472 10.05 5.63 10.47
CA GLY A 472 8.97 5.97 9.54
C GLY A 472 7.80 6.68 10.23
N ALA A 473 7.38 6.23 11.41
CA ALA A 473 6.33 6.90 12.19
C ALA A 473 6.73 8.33 12.58
N ILE A 474 7.98 8.52 13.02
CA ILE A 474 8.55 9.85 13.35
C ILE A 474 8.60 10.73 12.09
N ALA A 475 9.01 10.18 10.93
CA ALA A 475 9.05 10.91 9.68
C ALA A 475 7.66 11.45 9.29
N MET A 476 6.63 10.62 9.42
CA MET A 476 5.24 10.98 9.09
C MET A 476 4.68 12.06 10.01
N VAL A 477 4.76 11.84 11.33
CA VAL A 477 4.22 12.78 12.32
C VAL A 477 5.02 14.09 12.33
N GLY A 478 6.36 13.99 12.25
CA GLY A 478 7.26 15.15 12.22
C GLY A 478 7.12 16.00 10.95
N GLY A 479 6.60 15.43 9.86
CA GLY A 479 6.30 16.19 8.64
C GLY A 479 5.29 17.33 8.86
N PHE A 480 4.30 17.16 9.75
CA PHE A 480 3.31 18.19 10.03
C PHE A 480 3.91 19.47 10.64
N PRO A 481 4.66 19.41 11.75
CA PRO A 481 5.33 20.59 12.27
C PRO A 481 6.35 21.17 11.29
N VAL A 482 7.06 20.37 10.51
CA VAL A 482 8.00 20.85 9.48
C VAL A 482 7.25 21.71 8.45
N VAL A 483 6.17 21.19 7.85
CA VAL A 483 5.37 21.96 6.87
C VAL A 483 4.79 23.21 7.52
N TRP A 484 4.25 23.10 8.73
CA TRP A 484 3.63 24.23 9.42
C TRP A 484 4.63 25.35 9.72
N ILE A 485 5.76 25.04 10.37
CA ILE A 485 6.77 26.02 10.77
C ILE A 485 7.41 26.67 9.54
N VAL A 486 7.83 25.88 8.54
CA VAL A 486 8.47 26.42 7.34
C VAL A 486 7.47 27.25 6.53
N SER A 487 6.19 26.89 6.48
CA SER A 487 5.17 27.70 5.83
C SER A 487 4.98 29.07 6.51
N LEU A 488 5.16 29.17 7.82
CA LEU A 488 5.08 30.45 8.52
C LEU A 488 6.30 31.36 8.25
N LEU A 489 7.47 30.76 8.06
CA LEU A 489 8.75 31.46 7.93
C LEU A 489 9.13 31.76 6.46
N SER A 490 8.47 31.16 5.48
CA SER A 490 8.83 31.29 4.06
C SER A 490 7.87 32.21 3.30
N PRO A 491 8.30 32.77 2.14
CA PRO A 491 7.44 33.59 1.29
C PRO A 491 6.17 32.85 0.90
N LYS A 492 5.04 33.56 0.95
CA LYS A 492 3.75 33.00 0.57
C LYS A 492 3.65 32.89 -0.95
N MET A 493 2.85 31.92 -1.40
CA MET A 493 2.48 31.81 -2.81
C MET A 493 1.59 32.99 -3.21
N ASP A 494 1.55 33.27 -4.51
CA ASP A 494 0.67 34.29 -5.06
C ASP A 494 -0.81 34.00 -4.70
N SER A 495 -1.50 35.02 -4.19
CA SER A 495 -2.87 34.87 -3.69
C SER A 495 -3.87 34.54 -4.80
N SER A 496 -3.66 35.06 -6.02
CA SER A 496 -4.54 34.80 -7.17
C SER A 496 -4.45 33.33 -7.60
N THR A 497 -3.25 32.79 -7.62
CA THR A 497 -2.99 31.36 -7.89
C THR A 497 -3.66 30.46 -6.85
N VAL A 498 -3.46 30.77 -5.55
CA VAL A 498 -4.05 30.00 -4.46
C VAL A 498 -5.58 30.08 -4.51
N ASP A 499 -6.16 31.25 -4.77
CA ASP A 499 -7.60 31.43 -4.88
C ASP A 499 -8.18 30.66 -6.06
N THR A 500 -7.51 30.63 -7.19
CA THR A 500 -7.91 29.83 -8.37
C THR A 500 -7.94 28.34 -8.04
N ILE A 501 -6.91 27.80 -7.41
CA ILE A 501 -6.83 26.39 -7.04
C ILE A 501 -7.93 26.00 -6.04
N PHE A 502 -8.23 26.86 -5.05
CA PHE A 502 -9.23 26.57 -4.03
C PHE A 502 -10.69 26.88 -4.44
N LYS A 503 -10.94 27.38 -5.66
CA LYS A 503 -12.31 27.55 -6.20
C LYS A 503 -13.11 26.23 -6.24
N CYS A 504 -12.43 25.10 -6.35
CA CYS A 504 -13.05 23.76 -6.37
C CYS A 504 -13.86 23.42 -5.09
N TYR A 505 -13.69 24.16 -4.00
CA TYR A 505 -14.40 23.91 -2.73
C TYR A 505 -15.57 24.90 -2.46
N LYS A 506 -15.77 25.85 -3.35
CA LYS A 506 -16.93 26.77 -3.32
C LYS A 506 -18.10 26.19 -4.06
#